data_1f9325ac6e2a59414ad1a52914afef89
#
_entry.id   1f9325ac6e2a59414ad1a52914afef89
#
_cell.length_a   1.000
_cell.length_b   1.000
_cell.length_c   1.000
_cell.angle_alpha   90.00
_cell.angle_beta   90.00
_cell.angle_gamma   90.00
#
_symmetry.space_group_name_H-M   'P 1'
#
loop_
_entity.id
_entity.type
_entity.pdbx_description
1 polymer ?
#
loop_
_entity_poly.entity_id
_entity_poly.type
_entity_poly.pdbx_seq_one_letter_code
_entity_poly.pdbx_strand_id
1 'polypeptide(L)'
;MQRRSLLALPLALPAAFAAPPKTPPLAEKINVFGHPWAVIHAVDWVVDGQTLHLKTARPQQADPRRPIQFALAETEPIGKFTLDVEVQRQTPKGSLILVYAWQQDGYFNYVHLSDDAASKVEVHNGIFHCYGGDRVRISPKDGPGTLVGEDWQTVKVRYDAGKGMVECWVNGQTSASLKGIDLSLGAGRIGLGSFFNTASFRNFKLTT
;
A
#
# COMPACT_ATOMS: atom_id res chain seq x y z
N MET A 1 -0.22 66.60 32.20
CA MET A 1 -1.11 65.41 32.11
C MET A 1 -0.95 64.79 30.71
N GLN A 2 -0.16 63.72 30.59
CA GLN A 2 -0.01 63.02 29.31
C GLN A 2 -0.97 61.85 29.28
N ARG A 3 -1.87 61.82 28.29
CA ARG A 3 -2.79 60.69 28.03
C ARG A 3 -2.02 59.59 27.29
N ARG A 4 -1.88 58.42 27.90
CA ARG A 4 -1.36 57.20 27.25
C ARG A 4 -2.49 56.55 26.46
N SER A 5 -2.40 56.53 25.13
CA SER A 5 -3.25 55.75 24.26
C SER A 5 -2.81 54.28 24.34
N LEU A 6 -3.71 53.43 24.78
CA LEU A 6 -3.55 51.96 24.71
C LEU A 6 -3.87 51.50 23.27
N LEU A 7 -2.86 51.06 22.55
CA LEU A 7 -3.04 50.36 21.28
C LEU A 7 -3.56 48.93 21.55
N ALA A 8 -4.79 48.65 21.15
CA ALA A 8 -5.34 47.30 21.15
C ALA A 8 -4.74 46.52 19.96
N LEU A 9 -3.96 45.48 20.21
CA LEU A 9 -3.56 44.53 19.19
C LEU A 9 -4.78 43.64 18.80
N PRO A 10 -5.05 43.45 17.50
CA PRO A 10 -6.08 42.50 17.07
C PRO A 10 -5.62 41.08 17.41
N LEU A 11 -6.44 40.33 18.17
CA LEU A 11 -6.28 38.90 18.33
C LEU A 11 -6.57 38.22 16.96
N ALA A 12 -5.53 37.69 16.34
CA ALA A 12 -5.70 36.82 15.18
C ALA A 12 -6.34 35.50 15.66
N LEU A 13 -7.55 35.22 15.23
CA LEU A 13 -8.20 33.92 15.41
C LEU A 13 -7.35 32.85 14.68
N PRO A 14 -7.06 31.69 15.30
CA PRO A 14 -6.38 30.61 14.60
C PRO A 14 -7.22 30.15 13.41
N ALA A 15 -6.61 30.06 12.24
CA ALA A 15 -7.24 29.46 11.06
C ALA A 15 -7.66 28.03 11.41
N ALA A 16 -8.94 27.73 11.29
CA ALA A 16 -9.44 26.37 11.44
C ALA A 16 -8.81 25.53 10.32
N PHE A 17 -7.88 24.63 10.68
CA PHE A 17 -7.36 23.64 9.74
C PHE A 17 -8.55 22.80 9.29
N ALA A 18 -8.85 22.80 7.98
CA ALA A 18 -9.82 21.89 7.40
C ALA A 18 -9.36 20.45 7.68
N ALA A 19 -10.28 19.60 8.15
CA ALA A 19 -9.98 18.19 8.32
C ALA A 19 -9.51 17.60 6.99
N PRO A 20 -8.46 16.75 6.96
CA PRO A 20 -7.99 16.14 5.73
C PRO A 20 -9.13 15.39 5.03
N PRO A 21 -9.19 15.39 3.69
CA PRO A 21 -10.23 14.71 2.95
C PRO A 21 -10.24 13.22 3.33
N LYS A 22 -11.41 12.69 3.67
CA LYS A 22 -11.56 11.27 4.00
C LYS A 22 -11.35 10.43 2.74
N THR A 23 -10.57 9.36 2.85
CA THR A 23 -10.46 8.35 1.80
C THR A 23 -11.86 7.78 1.50
N PRO A 24 -12.26 7.66 0.22
CA PRO A 24 -13.50 6.98 -0.12
C PRO A 24 -13.52 5.55 0.43
N PRO A 25 -14.67 5.04 0.89
CA PRO A 25 -14.76 3.68 1.43
C PRO A 25 -14.55 2.62 0.35
N LEU A 26 -14.04 1.46 0.73
CA LEU A 26 -14.00 0.24 -0.09
C LEU A 26 -15.40 -0.38 -0.15
N ALA A 27 -16.31 0.22 -0.92
CA ALA A 27 -17.75 -0.10 -0.91
C ALA A 27 -18.19 -0.95 -2.11
N GLU A 28 -17.42 -0.96 -3.19
CA GLU A 28 -17.72 -1.76 -4.38
C GLU A 28 -16.97 -3.09 -4.34
N LYS A 29 -17.43 -4.07 -5.13
CA LYS A 29 -16.88 -5.43 -5.11
C LYS A 29 -16.56 -5.93 -6.51
N ILE A 30 -15.49 -6.71 -6.60
CA ILE A 30 -15.12 -7.53 -7.75
C ILE A 30 -14.88 -8.97 -7.28
N ASN A 31 -15.05 -9.94 -8.17
CA ASN A 31 -14.83 -11.35 -7.85
C ASN A 31 -13.66 -11.89 -8.68
N VAL A 32 -12.60 -12.34 -8.03
CA VAL A 32 -11.44 -12.95 -8.68
C VAL A 32 -10.73 -13.88 -7.70
N PHE A 33 -9.97 -14.85 -8.17
CA PHE A 33 -9.25 -15.83 -7.34
C PHE A 33 -10.14 -16.63 -6.38
N GLY A 34 -11.43 -16.80 -6.74
CA GLY A 34 -12.40 -17.55 -5.93
C GLY A 34 -12.96 -16.78 -4.71
N HIS A 35 -12.66 -15.48 -4.57
CA HIS A 35 -13.10 -14.64 -3.46
C HIS A 35 -13.65 -13.29 -3.93
N PRO A 36 -14.58 -12.68 -3.17
CA PRO A 36 -14.90 -11.27 -3.34
C PRO A 36 -13.76 -10.38 -2.83
N TRP A 37 -13.56 -9.25 -3.52
CA TRP A 37 -12.57 -8.23 -3.18
C TRP A 37 -13.25 -6.87 -3.11
N ALA A 38 -13.06 -6.16 -2.03
CA ALA A 38 -13.58 -4.80 -1.85
C ALA A 38 -12.66 -3.78 -2.52
N VAL A 39 -13.24 -2.85 -3.26
CA VAL A 39 -12.54 -1.78 -3.98
C VAL A 39 -13.26 -0.44 -3.80
N ILE A 40 -12.58 0.67 -4.03
CA ILE A 40 -13.21 2.00 -4.05
C ILE A 40 -14.07 2.15 -5.31
N HIS A 41 -13.53 1.82 -6.49
CA HIS A 41 -14.20 1.94 -7.78
C HIS A 41 -13.98 0.68 -8.60
N ALA A 42 -15.02 -0.15 -8.76
CA ALA A 42 -14.95 -1.38 -9.55
C ALA A 42 -14.62 -1.11 -11.02
N VAL A 43 -15.05 0.04 -11.54
CA VAL A 43 -14.77 0.47 -12.92
C VAL A 43 -13.28 0.63 -13.24
N ASP A 44 -12.41 0.78 -12.24
CA ASP A 44 -10.97 0.88 -12.44
C ASP A 44 -10.30 -0.47 -12.68
N TRP A 45 -11.05 -1.56 -12.44
CA TRP A 45 -10.55 -2.92 -12.47
C TRP A 45 -11.18 -3.73 -13.60
N VAL A 46 -10.43 -4.68 -14.12
CA VAL A 46 -10.92 -5.70 -15.04
C VAL A 46 -10.49 -7.06 -14.52
N VAL A 47 -11.41 -8.00 -14.52
CA VAL A 47 -11.16 -9.42 -14.26
C VAL A 47 -11.22 -10.16 -15.58
N ASP A 48 -10.13 -10.80 -15.97
CA ASP A 48 -10.02 -11.66 -17.14
C ASP A 48 -9.59 -13.07 -16.69
N GLY A 49 -10.56 -13.97 -16.61
CA GLY A 49 -10.36 -15.31 -16.05
C GLY A 49 -9.82 -15.23 -14.60
N GLN A 50 -8.59 -15.69 -14.41
CA GLN A 50 -7.88 -15.67 -13.13
C GLN A 50 -6.82 -14.53 -13.09
N THR A 51 -7.04 -13.47 -13.85
CA THR A 51 -6.17 -12.30 -13.85
C THR A 51 -6.96 -11.07 -13.41
N LEU A 52 -6.38 -10.33 -12.48
CA LEU A 52 -6.90 -9.04 -12.00
C LEU A 52 -6.06 -7.91 -12.59
N HIS A 53 -6.69 -6.97 -13.27
CA HIS A 53 -6.03 -5.80 -13.85
C HIS A 53 -6.55 -4.52 -13.18
N LEU A 54 -5.66 -3.73 -12.60
CA LEU A 54 -5.90 -2.32 -12.31
C LEU A 54 -5.61 -1.53 -13.60
N LYS A 55 -6.65 -1.23 -14.38
CA LYS A 55 -6.53 -0.59 -15.70
C LYS A 55 -6.51 0.94 -15.63
N THR A 56 -7.03 1.53 -14.54
CA THR A 56 -7.11 2.97 -14.38
C THR A 56 -6.42 3.38 -13.09
N ALA A 57 -5.26 4.00 -13.21
CA ALA A 57 -4.58 4.60 -12.07
C ALA A 57 -5.19 5.98 -11.78
N ARG A 58 -5.60 6.19 -10.54
CA ARG A 58 -6.16 7.47 -10.08
C ARG A 58 -5.13 8.28 -9.29
N PRO A 59 -5.24 9.61 -9.29
CA PRO A 59 -4.45 10.44 -8.39
C PRO A 59 -4.60 9.97 -6.95
N GLN A 60 -3.48 9.85 -6.25
CA GLN A 60 -3.48 9.48 -4.85
C GLN A 60 -3.57 10.74 -3.98
N GLN A 61 -4.13 10.58 -2.79
CA GLN A 61 -4.18 11.67 -1.83
C GLN A 61 -2.75 12.04 -1.38
N ALA A 62 -2.51 13.34 -1.24
CA ALA A 62 -1.19 13.85 -0.89
C ALA A 62 -0.96 13.92 0.62
N ASP A 63 -2.03 14.12 1.39
CA ASP A 63 -2.00 14.27 2.83
C ASP A 63 -3.23 13.58 3.47
N PRO A 64 -3.05 12.55 4.29
CA PRO A 64 -1.79 11.83 4.50
C PRO A 64 -1.36 11.04 3.26
N ARG A 65 -0.04 10.94 3.02
CA ARG A 65 0.54 10.26 1.87
C ARG A 65 0.58 8.75 2.10
N ARG A 66 -0.40 8.05 1.62
CA ARG A 66 -0.51 6.58 1.65
C ARG A 66 -1.25 6.06 0.41
N PRO A 67 -1.07 4.79 0.02
CA PRO A 67 -1.83 4.22 -1.08
C PRO A 67 -3.32 4.06 -0.70
N ILE A 68 -4.20 4.34 -1.64
CA ILE A 68 -5.65 4.16 -1.48
C ILE A 68 -6.25 3.26 -2.56
N GLN A 69 -5.53 2.99 -3.65
CA GLN A 69 -6.05 2.23 -4.77
C GLN A 69 -5.54 0.78 -4.73
N PHE A 70 -6.30 -0.07 -4.06
CA PHE A 70 -6.08 -1.51 -3.98
C PHE A 70 -7.41 -2.26 -3.87
N ALA A 71 -7.41 -3.50 -4.33
CA ALA A 71 -8.46 -4.47 -4.06
C ALA A 71 -8.10 -5.22 -2.78
N LEU A 72 -9.02 -5.26 -1.82
CA LEU A 72 -8.85 -5.90 -0.51
C LEU A 72 -9.67 -7.18 -0.45
N ALA A 73 -9.03 -8.32 -0.22
CA ALA A 73 -9.72 -9.61 -0.09
C ALA A 73 -10.72 -9.59 1.08
N GLU A 74 -11.95 -10.01 0.83
CA GLU A 74 -12.97 -10.14 1.88
C GLU A 74 -12.80 -11.48 2.62
N THR A 75 -11.76 -11.54 3.45
CA THR A 75 -11.45 -12.69 4.31
C THR A 75 -11.49 -12.27 5.78
N GLU A 76 -11.51 -13.26 6.68
CA GLU A 76 -11.19 -13.01 8.07
C GLU A 76 -9.75 -12.46 8.21
N PRO A 77 -9.45 -11.69 9.27
CA PRO A 77 -8.11 -11.23 9.54
C PRO A 77 -7.11 -12.38 9.69
N ILE A 78 -5.99 -12.30 8.98
CA ILE A 78 -4.97 -13.35 8.95
C ILE A 78 -3.71 -12.84 9.63
N GLY A 79 -3.24 -13.57 10.64
CA GLY A 79 -2.04 -13.21 11.42
C GLY A 79 -0.77 -13.92 10.96
N LYS A 80 -0.90 -14.99 10.17
CA LYS A 80 0.26 -15.71 9.63
C LYS A 80 -0.08 -16.28 8.27
N PHE A 81 0.76 -15.99 7.26
CA PHE A 81 0.51 -16.49 5.90
C PHE A 81 1.78 -16.52 5.04
N THR A 82 1.66 -17.26 3.96
CA THR A 82 2.51 -17.15 2.77
C THR A 82 1.59 -16.83 1.59
N LEU A 83 1.87 -15.71 0.92
CA LEU A 83 1.24 -15.29 -0.33
C LEU A 83 2.22 -15.53 -1.47
N ASP A 84 1.82 -16.31 -2.46
CA ASP A 84 2.48 -16.41 -3.76
C ASP A 84 1.56 -15.75 -4.80
N VAL A 85 2.11 -14.88 -5.64
CA VAL A 85 1.37 -14.16 -6.69
C VAL A 85 2.32 -13.79 -7.83
N GLU A 86 1.84 -13.83 -9.06
CA GLU A 86 2.53 -13.22 -10.18
C GLU A 86 2.01 -11.80 -10.40
N VAL A 87 2.93 -10.89 -10.64
CA VAL A 87 2.66 -9.45 -10.80
C VAL A 87 3.28 -8.93 -12.08
N GLN A 88 2.64 -7.97 -12.71
CA GLN A 88 3.15 -7.30 -13.90
C GLN A 88 2.88 -5.80 -13.82
N ARG A 89 3.91 -4.99 -14.05
CA ARG A 89 3.75 -3.56 -14.29
C ARG A 89 3.21 -3.34 -15.71
N GLN A 90 2.32 -2.39 -15.88
CA GLN A 90 1.79 -2.03 -17.19
C GLN A 90 2.25 -0.64 -17.65
N THR A 91 3.11 0.00 -16.87
CA THR A 91 3.72 1.30 -17.21
C THR A 91 5.22 1.23 -16.93
N PRO A 92 6.07 1.75 -17.83
CA PRO A 92 7.50 1.90 -17.58
C PRO A 92 7.75 2.63 -16.24
N LYS A 93 8.71 2.16 -15.47
CA LYS A 93 9.02 2.69 -14.12
C LYS A 93 7.84 2.70 -13.14
N GLY A 94 6.81 1.90 -13.42
CA GLY A 94 5.66 1.72 -12.54
C GLY A 94 6.02 0.99 -11.25
N SER A 95 5.15 1.12 -10.28
CA SER A 95 5.22 0.41 -9.01
C SER A 95 3.90 -0.27 -8.70
N LEU A 96 3.94 -1.27 -7.85
CA LEU A 96 2.77 -1.92 -7.31
C LEU A 96 2.91 -2.18 -5.82
N ILE A 97 1.81 -2.49 -5.17
CA ILE A 97 1.79 -2.76 -3.73
C ILE A 97 1.06 -4.07 -3.41
N LEU A 98 1.53 -4.73 -2.37
CA LEU A 98 0.87 -5.85 -1.73
C LEU A 98 0.55 -5.42 -0.29
N VAL A 99 -0.74 -5.20 0.00
CA VAL A 99 -1.22 -4.78 1.32
C VAL A 99 -1.30 -6.00 2.24
N TYR A 100 -0.94 -5.85 3.50
CA TYR A 100 -1.12 -6.86 4.54
C TYR A 100 -1.42 -6.18 5.88
N ALA A 101 -1.89 -6.95 6.86
CA ALA A 101 -2.29 -6.46 8.17
C ALA A 101 -3.31 -5.29 8.10
N TRP A 102 -4.16 -5.26 7.06
CA TRP A 102 -5.16 -4.21 6.93
C TRP A 102 -6.28 -4.41 7.97
N GLN A 103 -6.51 -3.41 8.80
CA GLN A 103 -7.56 -3.40 9.82
C GLN A 103 -8.68 -2.41 9.48
N GLN A 104 -8.31 -1.22 9.01
CA GLN A 104 -9.24 -0.17 8.58
C GLN A 104 -8.48 0.86 7.74
N ASP A 105 -9.20 1.85 7.18
CA ASP A 105 -8.56 2.94 6.45
C ASP A 105 -7.46 3.61 7.28
N GLY A 106 -6.29 3.77 6.66
CA GLY A 106 -5.10 4.34 7.30
C GLY A 106 -4.35 3.42 8.29
N TYR A 107 -4.82 2.20 8.53
CA TYR A 107 -4.18 1.25 9.46
C TYR A 107 -3.88 -0.06 8.74
N PHE A 108 -2.76 -0.10 8.05
CA PHE A 108 -2.29 -1.26 7.28
C PHE A 108 -0.80 -1.14 6.96
N ASN A 109 -0.20 -2.26 6.61
CA ASN A 109 1.15 -2.33 6.08
C ASN A 109 1.12 -2.74 4.61
N TYR A 110 2.19 -2.43 3.87
CA TYR A 110 2.31 -2.88 2.49
C TYR A 110 3.76 -3.03 2.04
N VAL A 111 3.96 -3.98 1.14
CA VAL A 111 5.19 -4.15 0.36
C VAL A 111 5.05 -3.27 -0.87
N HIS A 112 6.00 -2.40 -1.14
CA HIS A 112 6.07 -1.55 -2.32
C HIS A 112 7.18 -2.03 -3.24
N LEU A 113 6.82 -2.48 -4.42
CA LEU A 113 7.74 -3.01 -5.42
C LEU A 113 7.82 -2.06 -6.61
N SER A 114 9.03 -1.69 -7.03
CA SER A 114 9.28 -0.88 -8.22
C SER A 114 10.66 -1.18 -8.81
N ASP A 115 11.01 -0.58 -9.94
CA ASP A 115 12.33 -0.72 -10.58
C ASP A 115 13.31 0.41 -10.23
N ASP A 116 12.83 1.51 -9.67
CA ASP A 116 13.60 2.74 -9.47
C ASP A 116 14.14 2.92 -8.05
N ALA A 117 14.93 1.96 -7.55
CA ALA A 117 15.48 2.02 -6.19
C ALA A 117 16.41 3.22 -5.96
N ALA A 118 17.32 3.47 -6.89
CA ALA A 118 18.44 4.39 -6.64
C ALA A 118 18.02 5.86 -6.46
N SER A 119 16.97 6.33 -7.16
CA SER A 119 16.54 7.73 -7.12
C SER A 119 15.46 8.00 -6.08
N LYS A 120 14.80 6.97 -5.54
CA LYS A 120 13.65 7.11 -4.64
C LYS A 120 13.67 6.09 -3.51
N VAL A 121 14.85 5.84 -2.96
CA VAL A 121 15.06 4.87 -1.89
C VAL A 121 14.17 5.09 -0.66
N GLU A 122 13.82 6.32 -0.36
CA GLU A 122 12.96 6.66 0.78
C GLU A 122 11.49 6.22 0.58
N VAL A 123 11.05 6.11 -0.66
CA VAL A 123 9.62 6.02 -1.00
C VAL A 123 9.26 4.81 -1.85
N HIS A 124 10.24 4.10 -2.42
CA HIS A 124 10.04 2.92 -3.26
C HIS A 124 10.86 1.72 -2.78
N ASN A 125 10.57 0.53 -3.30
CA ASN A 125 11.24 -0.74 -2.97
C ASN A 125 11.45 -0.92 -1.48
N GLY A 126 10.36 -1.09 -0.76
CA GLY A 126 10.39 -1.21 0.68
C GLY A 126 9.10 -1.75 1.28
N ILE A 127 9.14 -1.93 2.57
CA ILE A 127 7.98 -2.25 3.38
C ILE A 127 7.63 -1.01 4.17
N PHE A 128 6.35 -0.66 4.15
CA PHE A 128 5.82 0.56 4.73
C PHE A 128 4.68 0.25 5.69
N HIS A 129 4.59 1.07 6.71
CA HIS A 129 3.59 1.09 7.73
C HIS A 129 2.73 2.35 7.59
N CYS A 130 1.41 2.22 7.69
CA CYS A 130 0.45 3.31 7.81
C CYS A 130 -0.28 3.16 9.15
N TYR A 131 -0.24 4.20 9.97
CA TYR A 131 -0.88 4.22 11.28
C TYR A 131 -1.59 5.55 11.53
N GLY A 132 -2.68 5.76 10.79
CA GLY A 132 -3.52 6.96 10.85
C GLY A 132 -2.98 8.18 10.10
N GLY A 133 -1.70 8.18 9.72
CA GLY A 133 -1.01 9.29 9.05
C GLY A 133 -0.31 8.88 7.76
N ASP A 134 0.79 9.57 7.48
CA ASP A 134 1.69 9.27 6.37
C ASP A 134 2.28 7.86 6.51
N ARG A 135 2.63 7.28 5.37
CA ARG A 135 3.41 6.04 5.36
C ARG A 135 4.80 6.25 5.94
N VAL A 136 5.27 5.30 6.71
CA VAL A 136 6.63 5.25 7.26
C VAL A 136 7.31 3.97 6.78
N ARG A 137 8.54 4.08 6.30
CA ARG A 137 9.34 2.92 5.90
C ARG A 137 9.81 2.16 7.12
N ILE A 138 9.61 0.83 7.11
CA ILE A 138 10.04 -0.08 8.18
C ILE A 138 11.07 -1.11 7.71
N SER A 139 11.42 -1.10 6.42
CA SER A 139 12.52 -1.91 5.86
C SER A 139 13.80 -1.08 5.71
N PRO A 140 14.99 -1.70 5.64
CA PRO A 140 16.22 -1.02 5.23
C PRO A 140 16.07 -0.29 3.90
N LYS A 141 16.92 0.72 3.65
CA LYS A 141 16.90 1.57 2.45
C LYS A 141 17.83 1.10 1.35
N ASP A 142 18.51 0.00 1.56
CA ASP A 142 19.47 -0.62 0.68
C ASP A 142 18.79 -1.62 -0.28
N GLY A 143 19.37 -1.76 -1.44
CA GLY A 143 18.95 -2.75 -2.43
C GLY A 143 18.60 -2.15 -3.79
N PRO A 144 18.73 -2.97 -4.84
CA PRO A 144 18.31 -2.62 -6.19
C PRO A 144 16.78 -2.57 -6.29
N GLY A 145 16.26 -2.06 -7.42
CA GLY A 145 14.87 -2.20 -7.80
C GLY A 145 14.43 -3.67 -7.75
N THR A 146 13.23 -3.91 -7.26
CA THR A 146 12.72 -5.28 -7.10
C THR A 146 12.00 -5.79 -8.33
N LEU A 147 11.39 -4.90 -9.13
CA LEU A 147 10.71 -5.26 -10.39
C LEU A 147 11.59 -4.87 -11.57
N VAL A 148 12.17 -5.84 -12.23
CA VAL A 148 13.03 -5.63 -13.41
C VAL A 148 12.23 -5.92 -14.69
N GLY A 149 12.10 -4.92 -15.57
CA GLY A 149 11.35 -5.07 -16.81
C GLY A 149 9.82 -5.00 -16.63
N GLU A 150 9.08 -5.35 -17.68
CA GLU A 150 7.61 -5.27 -17.77
C GLU A 150 6.96 -6.67 -17.86
N ASP A 151 7.75 -7.72 -17.81
CA ASP A 151 7.26 -9.10 -17.82
C ASP A 151 6.61 -9.50 -16.51
N TRP A 152 5.88 -10.60 -16.52
CA TRP A 152 5.35 -11.22 -15.33
C TRP A 152 6.48 -11.66 -14.40
N GLN A 153 6.36 -11.30 -13.12
CA GLN A 153 7.34 -11.61 -12.09
C GLN A 153 6.66 -12.33 -10.93
N THR A 154 7.31 -13.33 -10.37
CA THR A 154 6.81 -14.03 -9.20
C THR A 154 7.16 -13.25 -7.94
N VAL A 155 6.19 -13.09 -7.06
CA VAL A 155 6.38 -12.46 -5.75
C VAL A 155 5.86 -13.41 -4.67
N LYS A 156 6.68 -13.60 -3.64
CA LYS A 156 6.30 -14.31 -2.44
C LYS A 156 6.40 -13.38 -1.24
N VAL A 157 5.33 -13.30 -0.44
CA VAL A 157 5.34 -12.57 0.84
C VAL A 157 5.03 -13.55 1.96
N ARG A 158 5.86 -13.55 2.99
CA ARG A 158 5.61 -14.26 4.25
C ARG A 158 5.40 -13.24 5.36
N TYR A 159 4.36 -13.41 6.13
CA TYR A 159 4.04 -12.60 7.29
C TYR A 159 3.78 -13.46 8.52
N ASP A 160 4.27 -13.02 9.67
CA ASP A 160 4.02 -13.60 10.99
C ASP A 160 3.76 -12.47 11.98
N ALA A 161 2.49 -12.21 12.29
CA ALA A 161 2.06 -11.14 13.19
C ALA A 161 2.59 -11.31 14.61
N GLY A 162 2.76 -12.56 15.08
CA GLY A 162 3.31 -12.83 16.42
C GLY A 162 4.75 -12.39 16.59
N LYS A 163 5.50 -12.32 15.47
CA LYS A 163 6.87 -11.82 15.39
C LYS A 163 6.94 -10.40 14.81
N GLY A 164 5.84 -9.89 14.27
CA GLY A 164 5.80 -8.67 13.47
C GLY A 164 6.61 -8.75 12.17
N MET A 165 7.09 -9.94 11.79
CA MET A 165 8.06 -10.13 10.72
C MET A 165 7.37 -10.25 9.37
N VAL A 166 7.86 -9.51 8.37
CA VAL A 166 7.48 -9.65 6.97
C VAL A 166 8.71 -9.77 6.10
N GLU A 167 8.66 -10.69 5.15
CA GLU A 167 9.70 -10.95 4.17
C GLU A 167 9.07 -11.03 2.78
N CYS A 168 9.75 -10.47 1.77
CA CYS A 168 9.31 -10.51 0.38
C CYS A 168 10.44 -11.00 -0.52
N TRP A 169 10.14 -11.95 -1.37
CA TRP A 169 11.03 -12.48 -2.42
C TRP A 169 10.45 -12.15 -3.79
N VAL A 170 11.30 -11.80 -4.73
CA VAL A 170 10.95 -11.57 -6.13
C VAL A 170 11.74 -12.54 -7.01
N ASN A 171 11.08 -13.16 -8.00
CA ASN A 171 11.67 -14.08 -8.97
C ASN A 171 12.48 -15.24 -8.36
N GLY A 172 11.97 -15.83 -7.28
CA GLY A 172 12.55 -17.01 -6.67
C GLY A 172 13.95 -16.84 -6.08
N GLN A 173 14.34 -15.62 -5.72
CA GLN A 173 15.62 -15.35 -5.07
C GLN A 173 15.78 -16.20 -3.79
N THR A 174 17.00 -16.63 -3.49
CA THR A 174 17.28 -17.44 -2.29
C THR A 174 17.14 -16.67 -0.99
N SER A 175 17.43 -15.37 -1.01
CA SER A 175 17.22 -14.45 0.12
C SER A 175 16.06 -13.51 -0.16
N ALA A 176 15.37 -13.08 0.88
CA ALA A 176 14.31 -12.09 0.74
C ALA A 176 14.87 -10.76 0.21
N SER A 177 14.23 -10.22 -0.83
CA SER A 177 14.55 -8.92 -1.42
C SER A 177 14.26 -7.78 -0.44
N LEU A 178 13.19 -7.91 0.35
CA LEU A 178 12.79 -6.93 1.35
C LEU A 178 12.44 -7.65 2.67
N LYS A 179 12.81 -7.02 3.79
CA LYS A 179 12.48 -7.49 5.14
C LYS A 179 12.06 -6.32 6.01
N GLY A 180 11.12 -6.54 6.90
CA GLY A 180 10.68 -5.54 7.88
C GLY A 180 10.14 -6.18 9.15
N ILE A 181 10.09 -5.39 10.21
CA ILE A 181 9.49 -5.78 11.48
C ILE A 181 8.54 -4.67 11.94
N ASP A 182 7.31 -5.05 12.24
CA ASP A 182 6.30 -4.17 12.84
C ASP A 182 5.30 -4.99 13.66
N LEU A 183 5.19 -4.68 14.93
CA LEU A 183 4.28 -5.33 15.88
C LEU A 183 3.01 -4.50 16.14
N SER A 184 2.85 -3.35 15.49
CA SER A 184 1.79 -2.39 15.81
C SER A 184 0.38 -2.81 15.36
N LEU A 185 0.26 -3.57 14.27
CA LEU A 185 -1.03 -3.90 13.68
C LEU A 185 -1.51 -5.35 13.93
N GLY A 186 -0.64 -6.33 13.89
CA GLY A 186 -1.05 -7.72 14.10
C GLY A 186 -1.78 -8.35 12.89
N ALA A 187 -2.85 -9.11 13.14
CA ALA A 187 -3.63 -9.75 12.10
C ALA A 187 -4.47 -8.75 11.29
N GLY A 188 -4.67 -9.02 10.00
CA GLY A 188 -5.48 -8.17 9.13
C GLY A 188 -5.70 -8.78 7.76
N ARG A 189 -6.40 -8.08 6.88
CA ARG A 189 -6.70 -8.52 5.51
C ARG A 189 -5.52 -8.25 4.57
N ILE A 190 -5.60 -8.85 3.38
CA ILE A 190 -4.59 -8.77 2.32
C ILE A 190 -5.18 -8.03 1.12
N GLY A 191 -4.37 -7.22 0.44
CA GLY A 191 -4.78 -6.48 -0.74
C GLY A 191 -3.71 -6.44 -1.84
N LEU A 192 -4.17 -6.20 -3.06
CA LEU A 192 -3.36 -6.06 -4.27
C LEU A 192 -3.66 -4.72 -4.92
N GLY A 193 -2.65 -3.95 -5.30
CA GLY A 193 -2.91 -2.65 -5.89
C GLY A 193 -1.66 -1.91 -6.37
N SER A 194 -1.82 -0.60 -6.49
CA SER A 194 -0.74 0.28 -6.90
C SER A 194 -0.81 1.62 -6.18
N PHE A 195 0.28 2.36 -6.20
CA PHE A 195 0.29 3.70 -5.62
C PHE A 195 -0.12 4.77 -6.66
N PHE A 196 0.36 4.67 -7.90
CA PHE A 196 0.07 5.64 -8.97
C PHE A 196 -0.01 5.01 -10.37
N ASN A 197 0.08 3.68 -10.48
CA ASN A 197 0.31 3.02 -11.73
C ASN A 197 -0.74 1.94 -12.01
N THR A 198 -0.84 1.51 -13.24
CA THR A 198 -1.58 0.31 -13.61
C THR A 198 -0.75 -0.93 -13.33
N ALA A 199 -1.41 -2.03 -12.99
CA ALA A 199 -0.77 -3.28 -12.61
C ALA A 199 -1.68 -4.47 -12.90
N SER A 200 -1.08 -5.64 -13.07
CA SER A 200 -1.80 -6.90 -13.23
C SER A 200 -1.31 -7.94 -12.24
N PHE A 201 -2.23 -8.80 -11.81
CA PHE A 201 -1.99 -9.85 -10.82
C PHE A 201 -2.65 -11.14 -11.28
N ARG A 202 -1.95 -12.27 -11.15
CA ARG A 202 -2.49 -13.61 -11.43
C ARG A 202 -1.82 -14.67 -10.56
N ASN A 203 -2.29 -15.91 -10.64
CA ASN A 203 -1.75 -17.05 -9.90
C ASN A 203 -1.67 -16.78 -8.38
N PHE A 204 -2.68 -16.07 -7.86
CA PHE A 204 -2.80 -15.77 -6.43
C PHE A 204 -3.01 -17.04 -5.62
N LYS A 205 -2.11 -17.31 -4.69
CA LYS A 205 -2.19 -18.43 -3.76
C LYS A 205 -1.87 -17.97 -2.35
N LEU A 206 -2.81 -18.12 -1.46
CA LEU A 206 -2.68 -17.79 -0.04
C LEU A 206 -2.68 -19.08 0.78
N THR A 207 -1.68 -19.23 1.64
CA THR A 207 -1.53 -20.35 2.58
C THR A 207 -1.40 -19.79 3.99
N THR A 208 -2.25 -20.22 4.90
CA THR A 208 -2.32 -19.81 6.32
C THR A 208 -1.83 -20.92 7.25
#